data_4d21cb8613541f9e6325f4c65dc9a00c
#
_entry.id   4d21cb8613541f9e6325f4c65dc9a00c
#
_cell.length_a   1.000
_cell.length_b   1.000
_cell.length_c   1.000
_cell.angle_alpha   90.00
_cell.angle_beta   90.00
_cell.angle_gamma   90.00
#
_symmetry.space_group_name_H-M   'P 1'
#
loop_
_entity.id
_entity.type
_entity.pdbx_description
1 polymer ?
#
loop_
_entity_poly.entity_id
_entity_poly.type
_entity_poly.pdbx_seq_one_letter_code
_entity_poly.pdbx_strand_id
1 'polypeptide(L)'
;MPKNRETIVEKKQPIRDIRIEAIKREFTRLEHTPGSKVDKLKLAFIRTIEAGYWRPGERIPTETELVQALFASLGTVQSALRRLVSAGIIKRIRGSGSWIANINEKEESVWFLRFYENNSKEILDVSAKPIEIVETEEEGPWSSFLRQGSGYIKISRIFSIGEEFTVVGKLYLASGRFRPLLDYDPTTFKNLHVHHVLQDRFNAPTLSIEQNCRLIKLDENEASILSVDPWTIGLEREIFSHTFHNDPLSYQIFTIPPNKYRMNIWMKKA
;
A
#
# COMPACT_ATOMS: atom_id res chain seq x y z
N MET A 1 33.05 47.88 27.77
CA MET A 1 33.44 46.77 26.90
C MET A 1 32.34 45.73 26.93
N PRO A 2 31.49 45.59 25.90
CA PRO A 2 30.51 44.49 25.85
C PRO A 2 31.14 43.30 25.12
N LYS A 3 31.04 42.10 25.70
CA LYS A 3 31.46 40.83 25.13
C LYS A 3 30.47 40.41 24.04
N ASN A 4 30.94 40.30 22.81
CA ASN A 4 30.27 39.61 21.70
C ASN A 4 30.03 38.17 22.10
N ARG A 5 28.76 37.79 22.19
CA ARG A 5 28.32 36.39 22.09
C ARG A 5 28.04 36.11 20.62
N GLU A 6 28.97 35.48 19.98
CA GLU A 6 28.72 34.84 18.67
C GLU A 6 27.75 33.66 18.91
N THR A 7 26.53 33.84 18.48
CA THR A 7 25.54 32.77 18.44
C THR A 7 25.87 31.90 17.23
N ILE A 8 26.42 30.73 17.48
CA ILE A 8 26.60 29.69 16.46
C ILE A 8 25.19 29.25 16.04
N VAL A 9 24.70 29.79 14.94
CA VAL A 9 23.51 29.31 14.28
C VAL A 9 23.92 28.06 13.51
N GLU A 10 23.73 26.88 14.10
CA GLU A 10 23.75 25.62 13.38
C GLU A 10 22.68 25.70 12.28
N LYS A 11 23.12 25.92 11.03
CA LYS A 11 22.27 25.77 9.85
C LYS A 11 21.86 24.31 9.76
N LYS A 12 20.67 23.97 10.28
CA LYS A 12 20.00 22.71 9.94
C LYS A 12 19.92 22.64 8.43
N GLN A 13 20.71 21.80 7.78
CA GLN A 13 20.57 21.51 6.37
C GLN A 13 19.10 21.13 6.11
N PRO A 14 18.40 21.76 5.17
CA PRO A 14 17.00 21.47 4.95
C PRO A 14 16.88 20.01 4.52
N ILE A 15 15.89 19.30 5.08
CA ILE A 15 15.56 17.89 4.81
C ILE A 15 15.53 17.59 3.29
N ARG A 16 15.20 18.59 2.48
CA ARG A 16 15.16 18.52 1.02
C ARG A 16 16.53 18.24 0.40
N ASP A 17 17.61 18.81 0.94
CA ASP A 17 18.97 18.61 0.41
C ASP A 17 19.45 17.18 0.68
N ILE A 18 19.13 16.61 1.83
CA ILE A 18 19.49 15.22 2.19
C ILE A 18 18.85 14.22 1.22
N ARG A 19 17.61 14.46 0.82
CA ARG A 19 16.85 13.60 -0.08
C ARG A 19 17.40 13.64 -1.52
N ILE A 20 17.72 14.82 -1.99
CA ILE A 20 18.36 15.01 -3.30
C ILE A 20 19.72 14.32 -3.33
N GLU A 21 20.53 14.48 -2.30
CA GLU A 21 21.83 13.81 -2.20
C GLU A 21 21.71 12.29 -2.11
N ALA A 22 20.65 11.78 -1.47
CA ALA A 22 20.36 10.35 -1.46
C ALA A 22 20.06 9.82 -2.88
N ILE A 23 19.20 10.52 -3.65
CA ILE A 23 18.92 10.16 -5.05
C ILE A 23 20.21 10.20 -5.87
N LYS A 24 21.00 11.27 -5.75
CA LYS A 24 22.26 11.44 -6.46
C LYS A 24 23.22 10.29 -6.18
N ARG A 25 23.40 9.95 -4.91
CA ARG A 25 24.26 8.83 -4.48
C ARG A 25 23.81 7.50 -5.10
N GLU A 26 22.52 7.18 -5.05
CA GLU A 26 21.99 5.97 -5.65
C GLU A 26 22.08 5.98 -7.18
N PHE A 27 21.84 7.12 -7.82
CA PHE A 27 21.98 7.27 -9.26
C PHE A 27 23.43 7.07 -9.73
N THR A 28 24.40 7.64 -9.01
CA THR A 28 25.84 7.43 -9.26
C THR A 28 26.25 5.98 -9.08
N ARG A 29 25.77 5.31 -8.02
CA ARG A 29 26.03 3.86 -7.81
C ARG A 29 25.57 2.99 -8.97
N LEU A 30 24.50 3.41 -9.64
CA LEU A 30 23.94 2.69 -10.78
C LEU A 30 24.63 3.01 -12.12
N GLU A 31 25.59 3.98 -12.15
CA GLU A 31 26.20 4.44 -13.39
C GLU A 31 26.83 3.31 -14.21
N HIS A 32 27.49 2.37 -13.55
CA HIS A 32 28.16 1.23 -14.17
C HIS A 32 27.28 -0.03 -14.31
N THR A 33 26.01 0.04 -13.94
CA THR A 33 25.08 -1.09 -14.13
C THR A 33 24.47 -1.09 -15.54
N PRO A 34 24.02 -2.24 -16.08
CA PRO A 34 23.26 -2.26 -17.32
C PRO A 34 21.97 -1.47 -17.24
N GLY A 35 21.55 -0.87 -18.36
CA GLY A 35 20.27 -0.16 -18.43
C GLY A 35 20.39 1.32 -18.86
N SER A 36 19.27 1.89 -19.28
CA SER A 36 19.23 3.30 -19.69
C SER A 36 19.36 4.25 -18.48
N LYS A 37 19.83 5.49 -18.74
CA LYS A 37 19.86 6.53 -17.69
C LYS A 37 18.47 6.75 -17.05
N VAL A 38 17.40 6.56 -17.82
CA VAL A 38 16.03 6.69 -17.35
C VAL A 38 15.69 5.58 -16.33
N ASP A 39 16.09 4.33 -16.63
CA ASP A 39 15.84 3.18 -15.72
C ASP A 39 16.68 3.31 -14.45
N LYS A 40 17.92 3.73 -14.58
CA LYS A 40 18.82 3.98 -13.44
C LYS A 40 18.26 5.07 -12.53
N LEU A 41 17.75 6.16 -13.08
CA LEU A 41 17.15 7.24 -12.28
C LEU A 41 15.85 6.79 -11.62
N LYS A 42 14.99 6.06 -12.35
CA LYS A 42 13.78 5.42 -11.76
C LYS A 42 14.18 4.54 -10.57
N LEU A 43 15.18 3.67 -10.75
CA LEU A 43 15.63 2.75 -9.69
C LEU A 43 16.24 3.50 -8.50
N ALA A 44 17.00 4.57 -8.73
CA ALA A 44 17.54 5.41 -7.66
C ALA A 44 16.43 6.02 -6.81
N PHE A 45 15.36 6.53 -7.41
CA PHE A 45 14.18 7.00 -6.69
C PHE A 45 13.55 5.88 -5.85
N ILE A 46 13.30 4.71 -6.45
CA ILE A 46 12.71 3.57 -5.74
C ILE A 46 13.55 3.22 -4.52
N ARG A 47 14.86 3.06 -4.66
CA ARG A 47 15.76 2.73 -3.55
C ARG A 47 15.76 3.77 -2.43
N THR A 48 15.67 5.05 -2.78
CA THR A 48 15.58 6.12 -1.76
C THR A 48 14.24 6.12 -1.03
N ILE A 49 13.15 5.76 -1.71
CA ILE A 49 11.85 5.59 -1.08
C ILE A 49 11.86 4.35 -0.18
N GLU A 50 12.40 3.22 -0.65
CA GLU A 50 12.57 1.99 0.12
C GLU A 50 13.45 2.18 1.37
N ALA A 51 14.47 3.03 1.26
CA ALA A 51 15.35 3.39 2.37
C ALA A 51 14.70 4.38 3.37
N GLY A 52 13.43 4.78 3.15
CA GLY A 52 12.68 5.63 4.08
C GLY A 52 13.02 7.14 4.00
N TYR A 53 13.76 7.59 2.98
CA TYR A 53 14.00 9.03 2.78
C TYR A 53 12.73 9.81 2.45
N TRP A 54 11.69 9.13 1.98
CA TRP A 54 10.43 9.72 1.56
C TRP A 54 9.26 9.05 2.25
N ARG A 55 8.33 9.86 2.73
CA ARG A 55 7.05 9.39 3.24
C ARG A 55 5.97 9.55 2.16
N PRO A 56 4.94 8.71 2.17
CA PRO A 56 3.76 8.92 1.35
C PRO A 56 3.16 10.31 1.55
N GLY A 57 2.70 10.92 0.46
CA GLY A 57 2.15 12.27 0.50
C GLY A 57 3.20 13.39 0.61
N GLU A 58 4.49 13.09 0.58
CA GLU A 58 5.53 14.12 0.52
C GLU A 58 5.83 14.57 -0.90
N ARG A 59 6.10 15.85 -1.04
CA ARG A 59 6.43 16.47 -2.32
C ARG A 59 7.87 16.13 -2.71
N ILE A 60 8.07 15.63 -3.94
CA ILE A 60 9.41 15.42 -4.49
C ILE A 60 9.96 16.73 -5.09
N PRO A 61 11.29 16.85 -5.27
CA PRO A 61 11.90 17.99 -5.93
C PRO A 61 11.34 18.21 -7.34
N THR A 62 11.37 19.45 -7.78
CA THR A 62 10.95 19.81 -9.14
C THR A 62 11.89 19.22 -10.19
N GLU A 63 11.41 19.10 -11.42
CA GLU A 63 12.22 18.62 -12.55
C GLU A 63 13.50 19.45 -12.72
N THR A 64 13.41 20.76 -12.53
CA THR A 64 14.56 21.68 -12.62
C THR A 64 15.60 21.41 -11.52
N GLU A 65 15.15 21.23 -10.27
CA GLU A 65 16.05 20.90 -9.16
C GLU A 65 16.75 19.56 -9.37
N LEU A 66 16.00 18.55 -9.87
CA LEU A 66 16.56 17.24 -10.18
C LEU A 66 17.58 17.31 -11.33
N VAL A 67 17.31 18.09 -12.38
CA VAL A 67 18.26 18.31 -13.50
C VAL A 67 19.55 18.89 -12.97
N GLN A 68 19.48 19.93 -12.15
CA GLN A 68 20.64 20.59 -11.58
C GLN A 68 21.45 19.67 -10.64
N ALA A 69 20.75 18.97 -9.76
CA ALA A 69 21.41 18.13 -8.75
C ALA A 69 22.03 16.86 -9.32
N LEU A 70 21.38 16.25 -10.32
CA LEU A 70 21.77 14.94 -10.86
C LEU A 70 22.63 15.05 -12.14
N PHE A 71 22.87 16.27 -12.65
CA PHE A 71 23.54 16.49 -13.93
C PHE A 71 22.93 15.64 -15.07
N ALA A 72 21.61 15.44 -15.03
CA ALA A 72 20.86 14.67 -16.01
C ALA A 72 20.10 15.61 -16.96
N SER A 73 19.85 15.17 -18.20
CA SER A 73 19.01 15.95 -19.11
C SER A 73 17.57 16.04 -18.62
N LEU A 74 16.87 17.13 -18.95
CA LEU A 74 15.45 17.30 -18.62
C LEU A 74 14.62 16.13 -19.14
N GLY A 75 14.88 15.66 -20.37
CA GLY A 75 14.19 14.50 -20.95
C GLY A 75 14.39 13.20 -20.15
N THR A 76 15.60 12.99 -19.59
CA THR A 76 15.87 11.85 -18.71
C THR A 76 15.04 11.93 -17.43
N VAL A 77 15.05 13.10 -16.78
CA VAL A 77 14.29 13.32 -15.53
C VAL A 77 12.79 13.15 -15.79
N GLN A 78 12.25 13.78 -16.82
CA GLN A 78 10.83 13.68 -17.17
C GLN A 78 10.40 12.25 -17.48
N SER A 79 11.23 11.52 -18.22
CA SER A 79 10.93 10.12 -18.57
C SER A 79 10.97 9.21 -17.36
N ALA A 80 11.94 9.39 -16.44
CA ALA A 80 12.00 8.64 -15.20
C ALA A 80 10.77 8.93 -14.31
N LEU A 81 10.40 10.20 -14.13
CA LEU A 81 9.22 10.58 -13.37
C LEU A 81 7.93 10.06 -14.00
N ARG A 82 7.79 10.07 -15.34
CA ARG A 82 6.63 9.45 -16.00
C ARG A 82 6.54 7.94 -15.69
N ARG A 83 7.66 7.22 -15.72
CA ARG A 83 7.68 5.79 -15.36
C ARG A 83 7.34 5.55 -13.89
N LEU A 84 7.74 6.46 -12.99
CA LEU A 84 7.34 6.39 -11.58
C LEU A 84 5.83 6.67 -11.39
N VAL A 85 5.26 7.59 -12.18
CA VAL A 85 3.80 7.83 -12.22
C VAL A 85 3.07 6.60 -12.74
N SER A 86 3.50 6.03 -13.87
CA SER A 86 2.90 4.81 -14.42
C SER A 86 3.00 3.61 -13.48
N ALA A 87 4.05 3.55 -12.66
CA ALA A 87 4.20 2.53 -11.61
C ALA A 87 3.42 2.86 -10.33
N GLY A 88 2.65 3.95 -10.29
CA GLY A 88 1.88 4.34 -9.10
C GLY A 88 2.72 4.80 -7.90
N ILE A 89 4.04 4.98 -8.07
CA ILE A 89 4.97 5.37 -6.98
C ILE A 89 4.88 6.86 -6.67
N ILE A 90 4.63 7.68 -7.69
CA ILE A 90 4.39 9.11 -7.53
C ILE A 90 3.11 9.53 -8.23
N LYS A 91 2.49 10.62 -7.76
CA LYS A 91 1.36 11.28 -8.42
C LYS A 91 1.72 12.69 -8.85
N ARG A 92 1.21 13.14 -9.99
CA ARG A 92 1.32 14.54 -10.44
C ARG A 92 0.03 15.28 -10.12
N ILE A 93 0.16 16.43 -9.49
CA ILE A 93 -0.97 17.33 -9.19
C ILE A 93 -0.72 18.61 -9.98
N ARG A 94 -1.64 18.94 -10.90
CA ARG A 94 -1.55 20.14 -11.76
C ARG A 94 -1.37 21.39 -10.90
N GLY A 95 -0.35 22.18 -11.19
CA GLY A 95 -0.02 23.40 -10.44
C GLY A 95 0.67 23.18 -9.08
N SER A 96 0.70 21.94 -8.55
CA SER A 96 1.27 21.64 -7.24
C SER A 96 2.57 20.80 -7.30
N GLY A 97 2.85 20.15 -8.44
CA GLY A 97 4.08 19.36 -8.63
C GLY A 97 3.85 17.85 -8.52
N SER A 98 4.92 17.13 -8.18
CA SER A 98 4.90 15.69 -8.05
C SER A 98 5.08 15.29 -6.58
N TRP A 99 4.39 14.24 -6.17
CA TRP A 99 4.27 13.80 -4.77
C TRP A 99 4.45 12.29 -4.71
N ILE A 100 5.06 11.79 -3.64
CA ILE A 100 5.03 10.36 -3.37
C ILE A 100 3.58 9.94 -3.27
N ALA A 101 3.21 8.88 -4.00
CA ALA A 101 1.84 8.40 -3.98
C ALA A 101 1.48 7.98 -2.55
N ASN A 102 0.35 8.49 -2.11
CA ASN A 102 -0.25 8.10 -0.85
C ASN A 102 -1.55 7.36 -1.19
N ILE A 103 -1.58 6.07 -0.95
CA ILE A 103 -2.81 5.28 -1.08
C ILE A 103 -3.77 5.62 0.08
N ASN A 104 -3.29 6.40 1.06
CA ASN A 104 -3.92 6.67 2.35
C ASN A 104 -4.80 7.92 2.39
N GLU A 105 -5.29 8.46 1.29
CA GLU A 105 -6.33 9.48 1.35
C GLU A 105 -7.60 8.87 1.97
N LYS A 106 -8.26 9.62 2.83
CA LYS A 106 -9.40 9.20 3.70
C LYS A 106 -10.50 8.35 3.03
N GLU A 107 -10.54 8.33 1.71
CA GLU A 107 -11.49 7.54 0.92
C GLU A 107 -11.01 6.10 0.60
N GLU A 108 -9.74 5.78 0.83
CA GLU A 108 -9.14 4.53 0.35
C GLU A 108 -9.19 3.40 1.37
N SER A 109 -9.53 3.71 2.60
CA SER A 109 -9.48 2.76 3.71
C SER A 109 -10.45 1.59 3.59
N VAL A 110 -11.49 1.77 2.84
CA VAL A 110 -12.59 0.79 2.65
C VAL A 110 -12.88 0.50 1.18
N TRP A 111 -11.99 0.93 0.27
CA TRP A 111 -12.23 0.80 -1.17
C TRP A 111 -12.39 -0.64 -1.66
N PHE A 112 -11.90 -1.61 -0.90
CA PHE A 112 -12.17 -3.01 -1.19
C PHE A 112 -13.59 -3.45 -0.86
N LEU A 113 -14.32 -2.75 0.03
CA LEU A 113 -15.66 -3.10 0.49
C LEU A 113 -16.63 -1.91 0.34
N ARG A 114 -16.59 -1.22 -0.80
CA ARG A 114 -17.53 -0.13 -1.09
C ARG A 114 -18.84 -0.69 -1.60
N PHE A 115 -19.83 -0.62 -0.76
CA PHE A 115 -21.20 -0.93 -1.11
C PHE A 115 -22.02 0.34 -1.18
N TYR A 116 -22.84 0.45 -2.20
CA TYR A 116 -23.72 1.58 -2.41
C TYR A 116 -25.14 1.21 -2.07
N GLU A 117 -25.83 2.12 -1.39
CA GLU A 117 -27.26 1.99 -1.20
C GLU A 117 -27.98 1.99 -2.56
N ASN A 118 -29.03 1.16 -2.66
CA ASN A 118 -29.77 1.06 -3.92
C ASN A 118 -30.36 2.42 -4.31
N ASN A 119 -30.10 2.84 -5.55
CA ASN A 119 -30.53 4.10 -6.15
C ASN A 119 -29.91 5.37 -5.58
N SER A 120 -28.93 5.29 -4.69
CA SER A 120 -28.17 6.44 -4.21
C SER A 120 -26.68 6.33 -4.60
N LYS A 121 -25.93 7.42 -4.42
CA LYS A 121 -24.47 7.44 -4.49
C LYS A 121 -23.83 7.34 -3.11
N GLU A 122 -24.63 7.12 -2.09
CA GLU A 122 -24.17 7.00 -0.72
C GLU A 122 -23.49 5.65 -0.52
N ILE A 123 -22.32 5.69 0.09
CA ILE A 123 -21.52 4.52 0.41
C ILE A 123 -21.88 4.12 1.85
N LEU A 124 -22.19 2.84 2.03
CA LEU A 124 -22.43 2.31 3.36
C LEU A 124 -21.15 2.39 4.22
N ASP A 125 -21.32 2.76 5.47
CA ASP A 125 -20.22 2.80 6.42
C ASP A 125 -19.63 1.41 6.62
N VAL A 126 -18.32 1.33 6.74
CA VAL A 126 -17.61 0.07 6.99
C VAL A 126 -16.78 0.19 8.24
N SER A 127 -17.03 -0.71 9.17
CA SER A 127 -16.20 -0.87 10.37
C SER A 127 -15.57 -2.25 10.41
N ALA A 128 -14.35 -2.35 10.95
CA ALA A 128 -13.62 -3.59 11.05
C ALA A 128 -13.39 -3.98 12.51
N LYS A 129 -13.63 -5.22 12.84
CA LYS A 129 -13.29 -5.83 14.12
C LYS A 129 -12.24 -6.93 13.86
N PRO A 130 -11.02 -6.83 14.40
CA PRO A 130 -10.05 -7.91 14.29
C PRO A 130 -10.53 -9.12 15.10
N ILE A 131 -10.26 -10.31 14.58
CA ILE A 131 -10.49 -11.58 15.29
C ILE A 131 -9.16 -12.07 15.84
N GLU A 132 -8.17 -12.21 14.97
CA GLU A 132 -6.88 -12.78 15.30
C GLU A 132 -5.75 -12.29 14.38
N ILE A 133 -4.53 -12.38 14.89
CA ILE A 133 -3.30 -12.31 14.12
C ILE A 133 -2.46 -13.52 14.53
N VAL A 134 -2.20 -14.43 13.59
CA VAL A 134 -1.48 -15.67 13.87
C VAL A 134 -0.48 -15.99 12.78
N GLU A 135 0.58 -16.69 13.15
CA GLU A 135 1.47 -17.33 12.18
C GLU A 135 0.87 -18.70 11.81
N THR A 136 0.89 -19.01 10.53
CA THR A 136 0.35 -20.29 10.00
C THR A 136 1.27 -20.85 8.92
N GLU A 137 1.34 -22.17 8.86
CA GLU A 137 2.01 -22.91 7.78
C GLU A 137 0.99 -23.50 6.79
N GLU A 138 -0.29 -23.16 6.96
CA GLU A 138 -1.33 -23.61 6.04
C GLU A 138 -1.04 -23.15 4.61
N GLU A 139 -1.15 -24.08 3.67
CA GLU A 139 -1.03 -23.83 2.25
C GLU A 139 -2.38 -23.48 1.64
N GLY A 140 -2.36 -22.60 0.65
CA GLY A 140 -3.56 -22.17 -0.05
C GLY A 140 -3.24 -21.31 -1.27
N PRO A 141 -4.23 -20.65 -1.88
CA PRO A 141 -3.99 -19.80 -3.06
C PRO A 141 -2.94 -18.70 -2.83
N TRP A 142 -2.80 -18.23 -1.59
CA TRP A 142 -1.78 -17.25 -1.20
C TRP A 142 -0.36 -17.78 -1.31
N SER A 143 -0.14 -19.10 -1.16
CA SER A 143 1.20 -19.71 -1.13
C SER A 143 1.93 -19.53 -2.45
N SER A 144 1.24 -19.78 -3.55
CA SER A 144 1.82 -19.61 -4.90
C SER A 144 2.11 -18.14 -5.22
N PHE A 145 1.28 -17.23 -4.72
CA PHE A 145 1.43 -15.80 -4.95
C PHE A 145 2.56 -15.20 -4.09
N LEU A 146 2.56 -15.45 -2.78
CA LEU A 146 3.53 -14.87 -1.84
C LEU A 146 4.93 -15.51 -1.94
N ARG A 147 5.07 -16.67 -2.60
CA ARG A 147 6.33 -17.33 -2.96
C ARG A 147 7.29 -17.56 -1.79
N GLN A 148 6.81 -17.79 -0.58
CA GLN A 148 7.68 -18.00 0.58
C GLN A 148 7.43 -19.37 1.22
N GLY A 149 8.55 -20.04 1.59
CA GLY A 149 8.57 -21.36 2.21
C GLY A 149 8.62 -21.37 3.75
N SER A 150 8.45 -20.25 4.44
CA SER A 150 8.63 -20.16 5.89
C SER A 150 7.37 -19.75 6.66
N GLY A 151 6.18 -20.04 6.13
CA GLY A 151 4.91 -19.71 6.76
C GLY A 151 4.39 -18.30 6.44
N TYR A 152 3.23 -18.00 6.95
CA TYR A 152 2.45 -16.79 6.65
C TYR A 152 1.91 -16.16 7.93
N ILE A 153 1.80 -14.84 7.94
CA ILE A 153 1.02 -14.12 8.94
C ILE A 153 -0.40 -13.98 8.42
N LYS A 154 -1.35 -14.57 9.10
CA LYS A 154 -2.79 -14.50 8.81
C LYS A 154 -3.44 -13.49 9.74
N ILE A 155 -4.13 -12.50 9.17
CA ILE A 155 -4.93 -11.52 9.90
C ILE A 155 -6.38 -11.72 9.51
N SER A 156 -7.20 -12.18 10.46
CA SER A 156 -8.64 -12.42 10.28
C SER A 156 -9.43 -11.26 10.87
N ARG A 157 -10.39 -10.73 10.10
CA ARG A 157 -11.24 -9.61 10.50
C ARG A 157 -12.68 -9.83 10.08
N ILE A 158 -13.61 -9.29 10.88
CA ILE A 158 -15.02 -9.16 10.52
C ILE A 158 -15.28 -7.70 10.17
N PHE A 159 -15.92 -7.46 9.05
CA PHE A 159 -16.33 -6.14 8.59
C PHE A 159 -17.84 -6.03 8.68
N SER A 160 -18.35 -5.03 9.39
CA SER A 160 -19.76 -4.67 9.36
C SER A 160 -19.98 -3.61 8.28
N ILE A 161 -20.92 -3.87 7.39
CA ILE A 161 -21.29 -2.98 6.28
C ILE A 161 -22.61 -2.31 6.67
N GLY A 162 -22.52 -1.09 7.18
CA GLY A 162 -23.63 -0.47 7.89
C GLY A 162 -24.12 -1.34 9.03
N GLU A 163 -25.43 -1.36 9.23
CA GLU A 163 -26.12 -2.33 10.10
C GLU A 163 -26.73 -3.49 9.29
N GLU A 164 -26.34 -3.65 8.03
CA GLU A 164 -27.04 -4.46 7.04
C GLU A 164 -26.52 -5.90 6.96
N PHE A 165 -25.20 -6.06 6.86
CA PHE A 165 -24.59 -7.39 6.75
C PHE A 165 -23.12 -7.39 7.16
N THR A 166 -22.59 -8.58 7.31
CA THR A 166 -21.20 -8.81 7.73
C THR A 166 -20.40 -9.42 6.57
N VAL A 167 -19.11 -9.11 6.52
CA VAL A 167 -18.13 -9.67 5.58
C VAL A 167 -16.94 -10.22 6.38
N VAL A 168 -16.49 -11.42 6.07
CA VAL A 168 -15.25 -11.98 6.63
C VAL A 168 -14.09 -11.64 5.71
N GLY A 169 -13.00 -11.15 6.29
CA GLY A 169 -11.76 -10.90 5.58
C GLY A 169 -10.58 -11.62 6.19
N LYS A 170 -9.81 -12.31 5.37
CA LYS A 170 -8.56 -12.97 5.75
C LYS A 170 -7.44 -12.37 4.90
N LEU A 171 -6.39 -11.85 5.53
CA LEU A 171 -5.23 -11.27 4.85
C LEU A 171 -4.01 -12.10 5.21
N TYR A 172 -3.24 -12.48 4.19
CA TYR A 172 -2.02 -13.26 4.30
C TYR A 172 -0.82 -12.44 3.88
N LEU A 173 0.26 -12.55 4.65
CA LEU A 173 1.54 -11.90 4.43
C LEU A 173 2.65 -12.92 4.61
N ALA A 174 3.77 -12.75 3.93
CA ALA A 174 4.93 -13.61 4.13
C ALA A 174 5.52 -13.45 5.55
N SER A 175 5.63 -14.54 6.33
CA SER A 175 6.10 -14.48 7.72
C SER A 175 7.48 -13.85 7.85
N GLY A 176 8.44 -14.21 7.00
CA GLY A 176 9.82 -13.74 7.11
C GLY A 176 9.98 -12.22 7.24
N ARG A 177 9.14 -11.43 6.54
CA ARG A 177 9.18 -9.95 6.61
C ARG A 177 8.23 -9.39 7.68
N PHE A 178 7.08 -10.02 7.86
CA PHE A 178 5.98 -9.42 8.61
C PHE A 178 5.73 -10.07 9.97
N ARG A 179 6.60 -10.97 10.42
CA ARG A 179 6.52 -11.62 11.75
C ARG A 179 6.37 -10.64 12.91
N PRO A 180 7.00 -9.43 12.90
CA PRO A 180 6.79 -8.47 13.99
C PRO A 180 5.34 -7.98 14.14
N LEU A 181 4.44 -8.28 13.20
CA LEU A 181 3.01 -8.00 13.37
C LEU A 181 2.36 -8.86 14.47
N LEU A 182 2.96 -9.99 14.85
CA LEU A 182 2.48 -10.83 15.95
C LEU A 182 2.60 -10.14 17.31
N ASP A 183 3.50 -9.17 17.44
CA ASP A 183 3.70 -8.40 18.67
C ASP A 183 2.68 -7.27 18.84
N TYR A 184 1.84 -7.04 17.84
CA TYR A 184 0.81 -5.99 17.88
C TYR A 184 -0.44 -6.53 18.57
N ASP A 185 -1.03 -5.70 19.44
CA ASP A 185 -2.36 -5.95 19.94
C ASP A 185 -3.35 -5.94 18.74
N PRO A 186 -4.14 -7.01 18.52
CA PRO A 186 -5.13 -7.05 17.45
C PRO A 186 -6.07 -5.85 17.43
N THR A 187 -6.39 -5.26 18.60
CA THR A 187 -7.25 -4.08 18.71
C THR A 187 -6.65 -2.84 18.03
N THR A 188 -5.33 -2.80 17.83
CA THR A 188 -4.63 -1.77 17.06
C THR A 188 -5.18 -1.69 15.63
N PHE A 189 -5.68 -2.80 15.08
CA PHE A 189 -6.22 -2.89 13.73
C PHE A 189 -7.72 -2.64 13.64
N LYS A 190 -8.39 -2.28 14.75
CA LYS A 190 -9.85 -2.04 14.78
C LYS A 190 -10.29 -0.96 13.78
N ASN A 191 -9.52 0.11 13.66
CA ASN A 191 -9.81 1.23 12.75
C ASN A 191 -8.60 1.56 11.86
N LEU A 192 -7.48 0.84 12.04
CA LEU A 192 -6.29 1.02 11.23
C LEU A 192 -6.32 0.06 10.05
N HIS A 193 -6.12 0.63 8.89
CA HIS A 193 -5.92 -0.17 7.71
C HIS A 193 -4.57 -0.88 7.84
N VAL A 194 -4.56 -2.19 7.76
CA VAL A 194 -3.33 -2.98 7.80
C VAL A 194 -2.33 -2.41 6.78
N HIS A 195 -2.80 -1.98 5.62
CA HIS A 195 -1.96 -1.36 4.58
C HIS A 195 -1.21 -0.11 5.07
N HIS A 196 -1.77 0.69 5.98
CA HIS A 196 -1.05 1.81 6.61
C HIS A 196 0.10 1.31 7.48
N VAL A 197 -0.15 0.29 8.29
CA VAL A 197 0.90 -0.32 9.12
C VAL A 197 2.00 -0.91 8.24
N LEU A 198 1.64 -1.64 7.17
CA LEU A 198 2.62 -2.19 6.24
C LEU A 198 3.47 -1.09 5.60
N GLN A 199 2.84 0.02 5.22
CA GLN A 199 3.53 1.15 4.62
C GLN A 199 4.42 1.88 5.64
N ASP A 200 3.87 2.26 6.81
CA ASP A 200 4.54 3.16 7.76
C ASP A 200 5.60 2.45 8.60
N ARG A 201 5.39 1.18 8.93
CA ARG A 201 6.27 0.40 9.81
C ARG A 201 7.21 -0.53 9.06
N PHE A 202 6.78 -1.03 7.92
CA PHE A 202 7.55 -1.98 7.12
C PHE A 202 8.04 -1.39 5.80
N ASN A 203 7.74 -0.11 5.54
CA ASN A 203 8.03 0.54 4.26
C ASN A 203 7.60 -0.31 3.06
N ALA A 204 6.38 -0.84 3.15
CA ALA A 204 5.79 -1.75 2.19
C ALA A 204 4.43 -1.22 1.68
N PRO A 205 4.46 -0.15 0.84
CA PRO A 205 3.23 0.40 0.28
C PRO A 205 2.60 -0.57 -0.72
N THR A 206 1.27 -0.59 -0.79
CA THR A 206 0.56 -1.21 -1.90
C THR A 206 0.61 -0.28 -3.11
N LEU A 207 1.28 -0.69 -4.19
CA LEU A 207 1.46 0.12 -5.40
C LEU A 207 0.52 -0.30 -6.53
N SER A 208 0.20 -1.58 -6.62
CA SER A 208 -0.79 -2.11 -7.57
C SER A 208 -1.57 -3.25 -6.95
N ILE A 209 -2.74 -3.50 -7.50
CA ILE A 209 -3.58 -4.63 -7.11
C ILE A 209 -4.12 -5.33 -8.35
N GLU A 210 -4.27 -6.64 -8.23
CA GLU A 210 -5.09 -7.48 -9.08
C GLU A 210 -6.22 -8.06 -8.24
N GLN A 211 -7.33 -8.42 -8.86
CA GLN A 211 -8.47 -8.98 -8.12
C GLN A 211 -9.25 -9.97 -8.96
N ASN A 212 -9.71 -11.01 -8.29
CA ASN A 212 -10.61 -12.01 -8.83
C ASN A 212 -11.88 -12.09 -7.98
N CYS A 213 -12.97 -12.54 -8.59
CA CYS A 213 -14.22 -12.83 -7.90
C CYS A 213 -14.75 -14.17 -8.37
N ARG A 214 -15.27 -14.97 -7.43
CA ARG A 214 -15.99 -16.20 -7.74
C ARG A 214 -17.16 -16.43 -6.80
N LEU A 215 -18.15 -17.15 -7.27
CA LEU A 215 -19.23 -17.63 -6.40
C LEU A 215 -18.77 -18.90 -5.68
N ILE A 216 -19.04 -18.97 -4.38
CA ILE A 216 -18.70 -20.10 -3.53
C ILE A 216 -19.93 -20.54 -2.74
N LYS A 217 -19.96 -21.80 -2.31
CA LYS A 217 -20.88 -22.26 -1.28
C LYS A 217 -20.24 -22.01 0.09
N LEU A 218 -20.93 -21.27 0.94
CA LEU A 218 -20.49 -21.00 2.30
C LEU A 218 -20.59 -22.28 3.14
N ASP A 219 -19.53 -22.65 3.81
CA ASP A 219 -19.56 -23.77 4.77
C ASP A 219 -20.31 -23.36 6.04
N GLU A 220 -20.53 -24.32 6.95
CA GLU A 220 -21.26 -24.10 8.19
C GLU A 220 -20.63 -23.03 9.08
N ASN A 221 -19.30 -22.97 9.12
CA ASN A 221 -18.58 -22.02 9.95
C ASN A 221 -18.67 -20.60 9.37
N GLU A 222 -18.42 -20.44 8.07
CA GLU A 222 -18.55 -19.15 7.38
C GLU A 222 -20.01 -18.66 7.42
N ALA A 223 -20.97 -19.53 7.18
CA ALA A 223 -22.40 -19.21 7.23
C ALA A 223 -22.82 -18.70 8.61
N SER A 224 -22.35 -19.37 9.68
CA SER A 224 -22.59 -18.95 11.05
C SER A 224 -22.06 -17.56 11.35
N ILE A 225 -20.81 -17.26 10.95
CA ILE A 225 -20.19 -15.92 11.15
C ILE A 225 -20.95 -14.86 10.36
N LEU A 226 -21.39 -15.18 9.15
CA LEU A 226 -22.09 -14.27 8.25
C LEU A 226 -23.60 -14.18 8.54
N SER A 227 -24.12 -14.96 9.49
CA SER A 227 -25.55 -15.00 9.87
C SER A 227 -26.48 -15.36 8.69
N VAL A 228 -26.07 -16.35 7.89
CA VAL A 228 -26.84 -16.90 6.77
C VAL A 228 -26.96 -18.42 6.90
N ASP A 229 -27.86 -19.04 6.12
CA ASP A 229 -27.99 -20.48 6.11
C ASP A 229 -26.76 -21.18 5.54
N PRO A 230 -26.34 -22.34 6.07
CA PRO A 230 -25.28 -23.15 5.49
C PRO A 230 -25.54 -23.45 4.01
N TRP A 231 -24.45 -23.51 3.23
CA TRP A 231 -24.48 -23.79 1.79
C TRP A 231 -25.10 -22.67 0.92
N THR A 232 -25.44 -21.55 1.54
CA THR A 232 -25.80 -20.32 0.81
C THR A 232 -24.69 -19.95 -0.18
N ILE A 233 -25.08 -19.49 -1.37
CA ILE A 233 -24.10 -18.99 -2.35
C ILE A 233 -23.66 -17.59 -1.97
N GLY A 234 -22.39 -17.44 -1.64
CA GLY A 234 -21.72 -16.17 -1.39
C GLY A 234 -20.76 -15.79 -2.52
N LEU A 235 -20.21 -14.60 -2.42
CA LEU A 235 -19.15 -14.08 -3.29
C LEU A 235 -17.82 -14.13 -2.54
N GLU A 236 -16.85 -14.84 -3.09
CA GLU A 236 -15.46 -14.72 -2.67
C GLU A 236 -14.74 -13.73 -3.58
N ARG A 237 -14.05 -12.79 -2.97
CA ARG A 237 -13.22 -11.81 -3.66
C ARG A 237 -11.79 -11.91 -3.19
N GLU A 238 -10.87 -12.14 -4.11
CA GLU A 238 -9.45 -12.24 -3.88
C GLU A 238 -8.77 -10.95 -4.34
N ILE A 239 -7.83 -10.46 -3.54
CA ILE A 239 -7.04 -9.27 -3.85
C ILE A 239 -5.56 -9.58 -3.69
N PHE A 240 -4.84 -9.41 -4.76
CA PHE A 240 -3.40 -9.59 -4.87
C PHE A 240 -2.75 -8.22 -4.84
N SER A 241 -2.04 -7.90 -3.78
CA SER A 241 -1.36 -6.61 -3.64
C SER A 241 0.12 -6.75 -3.94
N HIS A 242 0.66 -5.79 -4.68
CA HIS A 242 2.07 -5.72 -5.01
C HIS A 242 2.70 -4.45 -4.46
N THR A 243 3.98 -4.53 -4.11
CA THR A 243 4.82 -3.43 -3.64
C THR A 243 5.88 -3.05 -4.69
N PHE A 244 7.00 -2.49 -4.29
CA PHE A 244 8.10 -2.12 -5.18
C PHE A 244 8.53 -3.33 -6.04
N HIS A 245 9.03 -3.04 -7.25
CA HIS A 245 9.48 -4.06 -8.23
C HIS A 245 8.40 -5.05 -8.65
N ASN A 246 7.13 -4.76 -8.37
CA ASN A 246 6.01 -5.68 -8.56
C ASN A 246 6.12 -6.95 -7.69
N ASP A 247 6.81 -6.84 -6.54
CA ASP A 247 6.94 -7.94 -5.60
C ASP A 247 5.61 -8.19 -4.88
N PRO A 248 5.22 -9.44 -4.65
CA PRO A 248 4.05 -9.79 -3.88
C PRO A 248 4.12 -9.20 -2.47
N LEU A 249 3.06 -8.52 -2.05
CA LEU A 249 2.96 -7.89 -0.74
C LEU A 249 1.99 -8.63 0.18
N SER A 250 0.75 -8.73 -0.25
CA SER A 250 -0.32 -9.37 0.52
C SER A 250 -1.34 -10.02 -0.37
N TYR A 251 -1.90 -11.11 0.12
CA TYR A 251 -3.04 -11.78 -0.47
C TYR A 251 -4.23 -11.65 0.47
N GLN A 252 -5.34 -11.11 0.00
CA GLN A 252 -6.53 -10.92 0.83
C GLN A 252 -7.75 -11.60 0.21
N ILE A 253 -8.53 -12.28 1.04
CA ILE A 253 -9.80 -12.90 0.68
C ILE A 253 -10.91 -12.19 1.46
N PHE A 254 -11.98 -11.84 0.78
CA PHE A 254 -13.24 -11.45 1.39
C PHE A 254 -14.33 -12.46 1.04
N THR A 255 -15.00 -12.97 2.06
CA THR A 255 -16.20 -13.79 1.94
C THR A 255 -17.41 -12.91 2.22
N ILE A 256 -18.24 -12.70 1.20
CA ILE A 256 -19.36 -11.76 1.17
C ILE A 256 -20.65 -12.55 1.00
N PRO A 257 -21.62 -12.45 1.94
CA PRO A 257 -22.90 -13.11 1.82
C PRO A 257 -23.74 -12.47 0.69
N PRO A 258 -24.78 -13.15 0.20
CA PRO A 258 -25.75 -12.55 -0.72
C PRO A 258 -26.37 -11.32 -0.07
N ASN A 259 -26.42 -10.24 -0.82
CA ASN A 259 -26.97 -8.98 -0.37
C ASN A 259 -27.60 -8.19 -1.54
N LYS A 260 -28.40 -7.18 -1.24
CA LYS A 260 -29.08 -6.34 -2.24
C LYS A 260 -28.26 -5.16 -2.76
N TYR A 261 -27.07 -4.91 -2.19
CA TYR A 261 -26.27 -3.73 -2.45
C TYR A 261 -25.34 -3.88 -3.64
N ARG A 262 -25.06 -2.79 -4.33
CA ARG A 262 -24.08 -2.76 -5.41
C ARG A 262 -22.68 -2.57 -4.85
N MET A 263 -21.81 -3.52 -5.10
CA MET A 263 -20.39 -3.39 -4.76
C MET A 263 -19.64 -2.69 -5.88
N ASN A 264 -18.87 -1.66 -5.55
CA ASN A 264 -17.97 -1.03 -6.50
C ASN A 264 -16.66 -1.81 -6.61
N ILE A 265 -16.43 -2.39 -7.77
CA ILE A 265 -15.15 -2.99 -8.12
C ILE A 265 -14.34 -1.93 -8.86
N TRP A 266 -13.74 -1.01 -8.07
CA TRP A 266 -12.91 0.03 -8.66
C TRP A 266 -11.50 -0.52 -8.93
N MET A 267 -11.03 -0.35 -10.16
CA MET A 267 -9.64 -0.59 -10.52
C MET A 267 -8.93 0.75 -10.66
N LYS A 268 -7.91 1.00 -9.87
CA LYS A 268 -7.01 2.13 -10.11
C LYS A 268 -6.34 1.86 -11.46
N LYS A 269 -6.67 2.65 -12.48
CA LYS A 269 -5.86 2.64 -13.70
C LYS A 269 -4.45 3.07 -13.34
N ALA A 270 -3.49 2.19 -13.61
CA ALA A 270 -2.08 2.47 -13.52
C ALA A 270 -1.70 3.73 -14.32
#